data_fcd1fa320bb0cd6143bcb5b2763e07e4
#
_entry.id   fcd1fa320bb0cd6143bcb5b2763e07e4
#
_cell.length_a   1.000
_cell.length_b   1.000
_cell.length_c   1.000
_cell.angle_alpha   90.00
_cell.angle_beta   90.00
_cell.angle_gamma   90.00
#
_symmetry.space_group_name_H-M   'P 1'
#
loop_
_entity.id
_entity.type
_entity.pdbx_description
1 polymer ?
#
loop_
_entity_poly.entity_id
_entity_poly.type
_entity_poly.pdbx_seq_one_letter_code
_entity_poly.pdbx_strand_id
1 'polypeptide(L)'
;RIDGEKIVFKNAQEAQANGISVVFQELSLVPNLSIAENIFANNQPMTKLGMVDWKKLWKMGEELLQSLQLDLNPHTPVQMLSSAKQQLVEILKAVSLKPRVLVLDEPTSSMTEFEIEKLFSLIRQLKDEGCTIIYISHHLKEILTLCDTVSILKDGCHVCDARVEDIDENFLISKMVGRTVDNIYGVRHSGRIVPDEPILRLENLSCMGKFHNVNLNVYEGQITTLSGLVGSGRTEVCQCIFGLEQPFEGKIYYQGKERIIKNPQDAITLGISYMTED
;
A
#
# COMPACT_ATOMS: atom_id res chain seq x y z
N ARG A 1 -24.45 9.74 14.91
CA ARG A 1 -24.96 11.13 15.10
C ARG A 1 -23.95 12.09 14.51
N ILE A 2 -24.41 13.14 13.84
CA ILE A 2 -23.58 14.26 13.40
C ILE A 2 -24.11 15.49 14.11
N ASP A 3 -23.25 16.26 14.75
CA ASP A 3 -23.63 17.44 15.57
C ASP A 3 -24.71 17.15 16.61
N GLY A 4 -24.71 15.93 17.18
CA GLY A 4 -25.70 15.48 18.16
C GLY A 4 -26.99 14.96 17.56
N GLU A 5 -27.30 15.22 16.30
CA GLU A 5 -28.52 14.75 15.63
C GLU A 5 -28.37 13.32 15.12
N LYS A 6 -29.44 12.52 15.28
CA LYS A 6 -29.50 11.16 14.76
C LYS A 6 -29.81 11.20 13.25
N ILE A 7 -28.82 10.86 12.43
CA ILE A 7 -28.98 10.79 10.98
C ILE A 7 -28.94 9.33 10.55
N VAL A 8 -29.75 8.97 9.58
CA VAL A 8 -29.74 7.66 8.90
C VAL A 8 -29.64 7.93 7.40
N PHE A 9 -28.53 7.55 6.80
CA PHE A 9 -28.31 7.71 5.37
C PHE A 9 -28.94 6.55 4.61
N LYS A 10 -29.64 6.83 3.52
CA LYS A 10 -30.25 5.83 2.65
C LYS A 10 -29.28 5.29 1.60
N ASN A 11 -28.26 6.08 1.25
CA ASN A 11 -27.24 5.76 0.25
C ASN A 11 -25.98 6.59 0.45
N ALA A 12 -24.92 6.26 -0.28
CA ALA A 12 -23.63 6.96 -0.22
C ALA A 12 -23.71 8.43 -0.66
N GLN A 13 -24.60 8.76 -1.62
CA GLN A 13 -24.76 10.15 -2.09
C GLN A 13 -25.31 11.04 -0.99
N GLU A 14 -26.26 10.54 -0.18
CA GLU A 14 -26.80 11.28 0.95
C GLU A 14 -25.74 11.49 2.04
N ALA A 15 -24.91 10.50 2.32
CA ALA A 15 -23.76 10.65 3.22
C ALA A 15 -22.78 11.71 2.71
N GLN A 16 -22.44 11.68 1.42
CA GLN A 16 -21.56 12.64 0.78
C GLN A 16 -22.12 14.07 0.81
N ALA A 17 -23.42 14.25 0.54
CA ALA A 17 -24.11 15.55 0.64
C ALA A 17 -24.08 16.11 2.07
N ASN A 18 -23.94 15.24 3.11
CA ASN A 18 -23.77 15.63 4.50
C ASN A 18 -22.30 15.77 4.92
N GLY A 19 -21.37 15.81 3.96
CA GLY A 19 -19.96 16.07 4.19
C GLY A 19 -19.15 14.86 4.65
N ILE A 20 -19.60 13.63 4.35
CA ILE A 20 -18.82 12.41 4.61
C ILE A 20 -18.25 11.92 3.29
N SER A 21 -16.92 11.75 3.23
CA SER A 21 -16.25 11.12 2.10
C SER A 21 -15.50 9.88 2.56
N VAL A 22 -15.46 8.85 1.72
CA VAL A 22 -14.79 7.57 2.00
C VAL A 22 -13.83 7.27 0.86
N VAL A 23 -12.61 6.93 1.21
CA VAL A 23 -11.59 6.37 0.32
C VAL A 23 -11.50 4.90 0.64
N PHE A 24 -11.86 4.06 -0.31
CA PHE A 24 -11.83 2.60 -0.18
C PHE A 24 -10.44 2.06 -0.52
N GLN A 25 -10.16 0.84 -0.08
CA GLN A 25 -8.94 0.12 -0.39
C GLN A 25 -8.76 -0.10 -1.92
N GLU A 26 -9.87 -0.37 -2.64
CA GLU A 26 -9.87 -0.47 -4.09
C GLU A 26 -10.03 0.91 -4.73
N LEU A 27 -9.14 1.22 -5.71
CA LEU A 27 -9.18 2.50 -6.42
C LEU A 27 -10.38 2.58 -7.36
N SER A 28 -11.09 3.71 -7.32
CA SER A 28 -12.22 4.02 -8.18
C SER A 28 -11.86 4.98 -9.32
N LEU A 29 -10.58 5.06 -9.69
CA LEU A 29 -10.07 5.96 -10.72
C LEU A 29 -10.33 5.41 -12.13
N VAL A 30 -10.54 6.32 -13.07
CA VAL A 30 -10.64 5.98 -14.50
C VAL A 30 -9.24 6.12 -15.13
N PRO A 31 -8.60 5.01 -15.56
CA PRO A 31 -7.19 4.99 -15.93
C PRO A 31 -6.81 5.95 -17.07
N ASN A 32 -7.68 6.09 -18.06
CA ASN A 32 -7.44 6.92 -19.25
C ASN A 32 -7.69 8.42 -19.04
N LEU A 33 -8.35 8.78 -17.95
CA LEU A 33 -8.59 10.19 -17.62
C LEU A 33 -7.38 10.77 -16.86
N SER A 34 -7.19 12.06 -16.99
CA SER A 34 -6.15 12.81 -16.27
C SER A 34 -6.42 12.88 -14.76
N ILE A 35 -5.42 13.29 -14.01
CA ILE A 35 -5.54 13.55 -12.57
C ILE A 35 -6.69 14.49 -12.26
N ALA A 36 -6.74 15.67 -12.93
CA ALA A 36 -7.80 16.64 -12.66
C ALA A 36 -9.20 16.14 -13.04
N GLU A 37 -9.34 15.39 -14.15
CA GLU A 37 -10.61 14.78 -14.52
C GLU A 37 -11.08 13.74 -13.49
N ASN A 38 -10.18 12.94 -12.95
CA ASN A 38 -10.50 11.99 -11.89
C ASN A 38 -10.89 12.70 -10.59
N ILE A 39 -10.11 13.68 -10.15
CA ILE A 39 -10.37 14.44 -8.91
C ILE A 39 -11.77 15.09 -8.95
N PHE A 40 -12.13 15.72 -10.06
CA PHE A 40 -13.39 16.46 -10.19
C PHE A 40 -14.48 15.68 -10.94
N ALA A 41 -14.36 14.37 -11.12
CA ALA A 41 -15.31 13.54 -11.89
C ALA A 41 -16.78 13.77 -11.49
N ASN A 42 -17.06 13.96 -10.20
CA ASN A 42 -18.40 14.18 -9.66
C ASN A 42 -18.78 15.67 -9.51
N ASN A 43 -17.85 16.59 -9.77
CA ASN A 43 -18.06 18.03 -9.57
C ASN A 43 -17.31 18.86 -10.63
N GLN A 44 -17.47 18.48 -11.89
CA GLN A 44 -16.83 19.16 -13.00
C GLN A 44 -17.38 20.59 -13.16
N PRO A 45 -16.52 21.60 -13.36
CA PRO A 45 -16.99 22.95 -13.64
C PRO A 45 -17.66 23.00 -15.01
N MET A 46 -18.85 23.57 -15.07
CA MET A 46 -19.66 23.66 -16.29
C MET A 46 -19.70 25.09 -16.80
N THR A 47 -19.69 25.23 -18.13
CA THR A 47 -19.96 26.49 -18.82
C THR A 47 -21.46 26.80 -18.75
N LYS A 48 -21.84 28.02 -19.11
CA LYS A 48 -23.26 28.46 -19.21
C LYS A 48 -24.07 27.61 -20.21
N LEU A 49 -23.39 26.92 -21.15
CA LEU A 49 -24.00 26.09 -22.17
C LEU A 49 -24.08 24.59 -21.76
N GLY A 50 -23.74 24.27 -20.50
CA GLY A 50 -23.80 22.89 -19.99
C GLY A 50 -22.66 21.98 -20.48
N MET A 51 -21.59 22.52 -21.01
CA MET A 51 -20.36 21.79 -21.36
C MET A 51 -19.32 21.92 -20.26
N VAL A 52 -18.38 20.98 -20.15
CA VAL A 52 -17.27 21.06 -19.21
C VAL A 52 -16.39 22.26 -19.53
N ASP A 53 -16.12 23.08 -18.52
CA ASP A 53 -15.15 24.19 -18.60
C ASP A 53 -13.74 23.66 -18.34
N TRP A 54 -13.09 23.17 -19.39
CA TRP A 54 -11.75 22.58 -19.33
C TRP A 54 -10.70 23.53 -18.74
N LYS A 55 -10.75 24.80 -19.10
CA LYS A 55 -9.80 25.79 -18.58
C LYS A 55 -9.94 25.94 -17.07
N LYS A 56 -11.16 25.97 -16.58
CA LYS A 56 -11.44 26.05 -15.15
C LYS A 56 -11.07 24.76 -14.44
N LEU A 57 -11.34 23.60 -15.06
CA LEU A 57 -11.00 22.29 -14.51
C LEU A 57 -9.48 22.16 -14.26
N TRP A 58 -8.67 22.49 -15.27
CA TRP A 58 -7.21 22.45 -15.15
C TRP A 58 -6.69 23.39 -14.07
N LYS A 59 -7.20 24.61 -14.06
CA LYS A 59 -6.83 25.58 -13.03
C LYS A 59 -7.15 25.09 -11.62
N MET A 60 -8.34 24.52 -11.41
CA MET A 60 -8.73 23.93 -10.13
C MET A 60 -7.81 22.77 -9.73
N GLY A 61 -7.41 21.95 -10.69
CA GLY A 61 -6.45 20.86 -10.47
C GLY A 61 -5.08 21.38 -10.03
N GLU A 62 -4.54 22.39 -10.73
CA GLU A 62 -3.28 23.04 -10.38
C GLU A 62 -3.34 23.66 -8.97
N GLU A 63 -4.39 24.42 -8.67
CA GLU A 63 -4.58 25.09 -7.38
C GLU A 63 -4.64 24.06 -6.23
N LEU A 64 -5.36 22.94 -6.40
CA LEU A 64 -5.45 21.89 -5.40
C LEU A 64 -4.09 21.21 -5.17
N LEU A 65 -3.40 20.81 -6.23
CA LEU A 65 -2.10 20.16 -6.14
C LEU A 65 -1.05 21.08 -5.50
N GLN A 66 -1.05 22.36 -5.84
CA GLN A 66 -0.16 23.36 -5.25
C GLN A 66 -0.46 23.60 -3.77
N SER A 67 -1.74 23.71 -3.38
CA SER A 67 -2.13 23.93 -1.98
C SER A 67 -1.66 22.79 -1.06
N LEU A 68 -1.53 21.59 -1.60
CA LEU A 68 -1.09 20.38 -0.89
C LEU A 68 0.39 20.04 -1.16
N GLN A 69 1.12 20.94 -1.82
CA GLN A 69 2.55 20.80 -2.13
C GLN A 69 2.90 19.51 -2.87
N LEU A 70 1.99 19.04 -3.74
CA LEU A 70 2.15 17.81 -4.51
C LEU A 70 2.72 18.13 -5.90
N ASP A 71 3.86 17.54 -6.21
CA ASP A 71 4.51 17.65 -7.53
C ASP A 71 3.89 16.65 -8.51
N LEU A 72 2.67 16.98 -8.97
CA LEU A 72 1.92 16.21 -9.97
C LEU A 72 1.40 17.16 -11.04
N ASN A 73 1.47 16.72 -12.31
CA ASN A 73 0.90 17.47 -13.42
C ASN A 73 -0.58 17.07 -13.58
N PRO A 74 -1.56 18.01 -13.42
CA PRO A 74 -2.99 17.70 -13.49
C PRO A 74 -3.45 17.09 -14.81
N HIS A 75 -2.68 17.27 -15.89
CA HIS A 75 -2.98 16.72 -17.23
C HIS A 75 -2.50 15.26 -17.41
N THR A 76 -1.73 14.72 -16.47
CA THR A 76 -1.19 13.35 -16.60
C THR A 76 -2.32 12.32 -16.49
N PRO A 77 -2.44 11.37 -17.43
CA PRO A 77 -3.36 10.24 -17.30
C PRO A 77 -3.00 9.37 -16.08
N VAL A 78 -4.00 8.96 -15.31
CA VAL A 78 -3.78 8.23 -14.05
C VAL A 78 -3.06 6.90 -14.25
N GLN A 79 -3.28 6.21 -15.36
CA GLN A 79 -2.57 4.96 -15.70
C GLN A 79 -1.04 5.11 -15.80
N MET A 80 -0.51 6.34 -15.97
CA MET A 80 0.93 6.61 -16.03
C MET A 80 1.57 6.81 -14.65
N LEU A 81 0.76 6.79 -13.59
CA LEU A 81 1.20 6.99 -12.21
C LEU A 81 1.55 5.64 -11.56
N SER A 82 2.49 5.68 -10.61
CA SER A 82 2.69 4.56 -9.67
C SER A 82 1.44 4.34 -8.82
N SER A 83 1.25 3.12 -8.29
CA SER A 83 0.12 2.77 -7.42
C SER A 83 -0.04 3.75 -6.24
N ALA A 84 1.07 4.14 -5.61
CA ALA A 84 1.07 5.12 -4.53
C ALA A 84 0.56 6.51 -4.97
N LYS A 85 0.95 6.97 -6.16
CA LYS A 85 0.44 8.25 -6.70
C LYS A 85 -1.02 8.15 -7.10
N GLN A 86 -1.47 7.00 -7.60
CA GLN A 86 -2.90 6.75 -7.85
C GLN A 86 -3.70 6.81 -6.55
N GLN A 87 -3.20 6.21 -5.47
CA GLN A 87 -3.82 6.30 -4.15
C GLN A 87 -3.95 7.74 -3.66
N LEU A 88 -2.90 8.57 -3.86
CA LEU A 88 -2.98 10.01 -3.56
C LEU A 88 -4.07 10.70 -4.38
N VAL A 89 -4.21 10.40 -5.67
CA VAL A 89 -5.27 10.97 -6.52
C VAL A 89 -6.66 10.58 -6.01
N GLU A 90 -6.86 9.33 -5.57
CA GLU A 90 -8.13 8.89 -4.95
C GLU A 90 -8.46 9.68 -3.68
N ILE A 91 -7.46 9.92 -2.82
CA ILE A 91 -7.61 10.75 -1.62
C ILE A 91 -7.95 12.20 -2.01
N LEU A 92 -7.25 12.77 -3.00
CA LEU A 92 -7.51 14.13 -3.50
C LEU A 92 -8.93 14.29 -4.07
N LYS A 93 -9.45 13.25 -4.72
CA LYS A 93 -10.84 13.18 -5.19
C LYS A 93 -11.82 13.32 -4.03
N ALA A 94 -11.59 12.61 -2.93
CA ALA A 94 -12.41 12.72 -1.72
C ALA A 94 -12.26 14.10 -1.05
N VAL A 95 -11.04 14.63 -0.97
CA VAL A 95 -10.73 15.95 -0.37
C VAL A 95 -11.31 17.10 -1.18
N SER A 96 -11.39 17.00 -2.52
CA SER A 96 -11.96 18.02 -3.41
C SER A 96 -13.41 18.40 -3.06
N LEU A 97 -14.12 17.49 -2.41
CA LEU A 97 -15.48 17.69 -1.93
C LEU A 97 -15.56 18.46 -0.61
N LYS A 98 -14.41 18.81 -0.01
CA LYS A 98 -14.29 19.50 1.28
C LYS A 98 -15.08 18.78 2.39
N PRO A 99 -14.77 17.52 2.66
CA PRO A 99 -15.53 16.73 3.62
C PRO A 99 -15.35 17.26 5.03
N ARG A 100 -16.41 17.11 5.85
CA ARG A 100 -16.35 17.32 7.32
C ARG A 100 -15.76 16.07 8.00
N VAL A 101 -16.04 14.90 7.44
CA VAL A 101 -15.52 13.60 7.89
C VAL A 101 -14.94 12.87 6.70
N LEU A 102 -13.65 12.54 6.79
CA LEU A 102 -12.93 11.76 5.79
C LEU A 102 -12.61 10.38 6.38
N VAL A 103 -13.05 9.32 5.73
CA VAL A 103 -12.72 7.94 6.09
C VAL A 103 -11.67 7.43 5.10
N LEU A 104 -10.56 6.92 5.64
CA LEU A 104 -9.44 6.36 4.86
C LEU A 104 -9.31 4.88 5.26
N ASP A 105 -9.50 3.99 4.30
CA ASP A 105 -9.42 2.53 4.51
C ASP A 105 -8.12 1.98 3.91
N GLU A 106 -7.18 1.64 4.80
CA GLU A 106 -5.82 1.14 4.48
C GLU A 106 -5.09 1.95 3.39
N PRO A 107 -4.98 3.29 3.50
CA PRO A 107 -4.51 4.13 2.41
C PRO A 107 -3.02 3.96 2.07
N THR A 108 -2.25 3.24 2.89
CA THR A 108 -0.78 3.12 2.81
C THR A 108 -0.30 1.79 2.24
N SER A 109 -1.20 0.85 1.92
CA SER A 109 -0.87 -0.53 1.53
C SER A 109 0.12 -0.67 0.35
N SER A 110 0.16 0.32 -0.56
CA SER A 110 1.03 0.33 -1.74
C SER A 110 2.10 1.43 -1.70
N MET A 111 2.30 2.09 -0.55
CA MET A 111 3.17 3.27 -0.42
C MET A 111 4.53 2.94 0.19
N THR A 112 5.56 3.65 -0.26
CA THR A 112 6.86 3.70 0.41
C THR A 112 6.81 4.55 1.68
N GLU A 113 7.77 4.40 2.60
CA GLU A 113 7.84 5.22 3.83
C GLU A 113 7.84 6.73 3.52
N PHE A 114 8.53 7.15 2.46
CA PHE A 114 8.54 8.55 2.04
C PHE A 114 7.17 9.06 1.56
N GLU A 115 6.41 8.22 0.87
CA GLU A 115 5.04 8.55 0.42
C GLU A 115 4.05 8.57 1.58
N ILE A 116 4.23 7.67 2.56
CA ILE A 116 3.46 7.65 3.82
C ILE A 116 3.66 8.96 4.59
N GLU A 117 4.88 9.45 4.72
CA GLU A 117 5.14 10.74 5.39
C GLU A 117 4.44 11.92 4.71
N LYS A 118 4.42 11.93 3.35
CA LYS A 118 3.67 12.94 2.60
C LYS A 118 2.16 12.84 2.84
N LEU A 119 1.63 11.62 2.83
CA LEU A 119 0.22 11.38 3.16
C LEU A 119 -0.10 11.85 4.59
N PHE A 120 0.75 11.55 5.57
CA PHE A 120 0.56 12.00 6.95
C PHE A 120 0.60 13.51 7.09
N SER A 121 1.46 14.18 6.33
CA SER A 121 1.48 15.65 6.28
C SER A 121 0.18 16.22 5.73
N LEU A 122 -0.35 15.64 4.65
CA LEU A 122 -1.65 15.98 4.09
C LEU A 122 -2.79 15.77 5.11
N ILE A 123 -2.81 14.62 5.80
CA ILE A 123 -3.82 14.30 6.81
C ILE A 123 -3.78 15.29 7.96
N ARG A 124 -2.58 15.66 8.45
CA ARG A 124 -2.43 16.69 9.50
C ARG A 124 -2.94 18.05 9.05
N GLN A 125 -2.61 18.46 7.83
CA GLN A 125 -3.13 19.70 7.26
C GLN A 125 -4.67 19.70 7.21
N LEU A 126 -5.29 18.63 6.73
CA LEU A 126 -6.75 18.53 6.69
C LEU A 126 -7.37 18.55 8.09
N LYS A 127 -6.73 17.93 9.08
CA LYS A 127 -7.13 17.97 10.49
C LYS A 127 -7.08 19.43 11.01
N ASP A 128 -6.00 20.15 10.73
CA ASP A 128 -5.84 21.56 11.13
C ASP A 128 -6.87 22.49 10.46
N GLU A 129 -7.32 22.14 9.26
CA GLU A 129 -8.41 22.81 8.55
C GLU A 129 -9.82 22.42 9.10
N GLY A 130 -9.89 21.56 10.13
CA GLY A 130 -11.11 21.17 10.82
C GLY A 130 -11.80 19.91 10.27
N CYS A 131 -11.17 19.16 9.38
CA CYS A 131 -11.69 17.88 8.91
C CYS A 131 -11.51 16.79 10.00
N THR A 132 -12.57 16.08 10.35
CA THR A 132 -12.49 14.89 11.21
C THR A 132 -12.07 13.69 10.38
N ILE A 133 -11.08 12.91 10.83
CA ILE A 133 -10.54 11.80 10.05
C ILE A 133 -10.76 10.48 10.79
N ILE A 134 -11.30 9.50 10.09
CA ILE A 134 -11.37 8.10 10.52
C ILE A 134 -10.34 7.35 9.69
N TYR A 135 -9.28 6.89 10.37
CA TYR A 135 -8.16 6.21 9.74
C TYR A 135 -8.20 4.72 10.09
N ILE A 136 -8.40 3.86 9.08
CA ILE A 136 -8.43 2.41 9.27
C ILE A 136 -7.09 1.85 8.81
N SER A 137 -6.38 1.17 9.70
CA SER A 137 -5.09 0.55 9.40
C SER A 137 -4.84 -0.62 10.35
N HIS A 138 -4.07 -1.60 9.89
CA HIS A 138 -3.48 -2.66 10.72
C HIS A 138 -1.99 -2.40 11.02
N HIS A 139 -1.43 -1.30 10.50
CA HIS A 139 -0.05 -0.87 10.75
C HIS A 139 0.05 -0.08 12.06
N LEU A 140 0.51 -0.73 13.14
CA LEU A 140 0.52 -0.16 14.49
C LEU A 140 1.32 1.14 14.59
N LYS A 141 2.45 1.23 13.89
CA LYS A 141 3.28 2.46 13.86
C LYS A 141 2.53 3.67 13.28
N GLU A 142 1.70 3.46 12.28
CA GLU A 142 0.89 4.52 11.68
C GLU A 142 -0.12 5.05 12.68
N ILE A 143 -0.83 4.15 13.37
CA ILE A 143 -1.81 4.48 14.40
C ILE A 143 -1.17 5.32 15.51
N LEU A 144 -0.02 4.85 16.03
CA LEU A 144 0.70 5.53 17.12
C LEU A 144 1.32 6.89 16.70
N THR A 145 1.57 7.09 15.40
CA THR A 145 2.20 8.32 14.88
C THR A 145 1.18 9.39 14.48
N LEU A 146 0.01 8.96 13.99
CA LEU A 146 -0.95 9.85 13.31
C LEU A 146 -2.21 10.12 14.12
N CYS A 147 -2.72 9.12 14.86
CA CYS A 147 -4.03 9.18 15.47
C CYS A 147 -4.00 9.80 16.87
N ASP A 148 -5.12 10.41 17.30
CA ASP A 148 -5.31 10.90 18.67
C ASP A 148 -5.94 9.83 19.57
N THR A 149 -6.88 9.06 19.00
CA THR A 149 -7.62 7.98 19.70
C THR A 149 -7.69 6.76 18.81
N VAL A 150 -7.80 5.60 19.40
CA VAL A 150 -7.98 4.32 18.70
C VAL A 150 -9.18 3.58 19.25
N SER A 151 -10.01 3.05 18.33
CA SER A 151 -11.08 2.11 18.64
C SER A 151 -10.70 0.74 18.10
N ILE A 152 -10.58 -0.25 18.94
CA ILE A 152 -10.15 -1.60 18.55
C ILE A 152 -11.38 -2.47 18.32
N LEU A 153 -11.43 -3.06 17.12
CA LEU A 153 -12.44 -4.04 16.73
C LEU A 153 -11.79 -5.40 16.55
N LYS A 154 -12.47 -6.45 17.01
CA LYS A 154 -12.05 -7.84 16.82
C LYS A 154 -13.27 -8.71 16.60
N ASP A 155 -13.22 -9.59 15.59
CA ASP A 155 -14.28 -10.54 15.25
C ASP A 155 -15.67 -9.87 15.13
N GLY A 156 -15.71 -8.63 14.56
CA GLY A 156 -16.92 -7.83 14.41
C GLY A 156 -17.43 -7.17 15.70
N CYS A 157 -16.71 -7.30 16.82
CA CYS A 157 -17.08 -6.71 18.11
C CYS A 157 -16.12 -5.58 18.50
N HIS A 158 -16.66 -4.54 19.13
CA HIS A 158 -15.87 -3.49 19.76
C HIS A 158 -15.19 -4.05 21.02
N VAL A 159 -13.88 -3.83 21.13
CA VAL A 159 -13.06 -4.31 22.26
C VAL A 159 -12.85 -3.18 23.28
N CYS A 160 -12.30 -2.07 22.85
CA CYS A 160 -12.07 -0.90 23.70
C CYS A 160 -11.74 0.34 22.87
N ASP A 161 -11.87 1.50 23.49
CA ASP A 161 -11.34 2.79 23.04
C ASP A 161 -10.17 3.17 23.94
N ALA A 162 -9.14 3.82 23.37
CA ALA A 162 -8.01 4.35 24.12
C ALA A 162 -7.48 5.63 23.46
N ARG A 163 -6.82 6.48 24.25
CA ARG A 163 -6.02 7.60 23.73
C ARG A 163 -4.66 7.05 23.30
N VAL A 164 -4.17 7.49 22.16
CA VAL A 164 -2.88 6.99 21.63
C VAL A 164 -1.73 7.35 22.56
N GLU A 165 -1.78 8.50 23.25
CA GLU A 165 -0.77 8.92 24.22
C GLU A 165 -0.63 8.00 25.46
N ASP A 166 -1.66 7.20 25.76
CA ASP A 166 -1.74 6.33 26.95
C ASP A 166 -1.38 4.86 26.64
N ILE A 167 -1.08 4.53 25.38
CA ILE A 167 -0.90 3.14 24.93
C ILE A 167 0.40 2.97 24.13
N ASP A 168 0.82 1.71 24.04
CA ASP A 168 1.97 1.29 23.22
C ASP A 168 1.58 0.21 22.19
N GLU A 169 2.55 -0.20 21.40
CA GLU A 169 2.38 -1.26 20.39
C GLU A 169 1.94 -2.59 21.04
N ASN A 170 2.47 -2.93 22.22
CA ASN A 170 2.11 -4.16 22.93
C ASN A 170 0.65 -4.16 23.37
N PHE A 171 0.15 -3.00 23.84
CA PHE A 171 -1.25 -2.84 24.15
C PHE A 171 -2.15 -3.14 22.94
N LEU A 172 -1.83 -2.53 21.78
CA LEU A 172 -2.58 -2.74 20.54
C LEU A 172 -2.58 -4.23 20.14
N ILE A 173 -1.41 -4.85 20.10
CA ILE A 173 -1.27 -6.28 19.76
C ILE A 173 -2.11 -7.14 20.72
N SER A 174 -2.00 -6.92 22.03
CA SER A 174 -2.71 -7.71 23.03
C SER A 174 -4.24 -7.64 22.86
N LYS A 175 -4.76 -6.45 22.49
CA LYS A 175 -6.21 -6.23 22.30
C LYS A 175 -6.71 -6.74 20.96
N MET A 176 -5.93 -6.59 19.88
CA MET A 176 -6.28 -7.06 18.54
C MET A 176 -6.20 -8.58 18.43
N VAL A 177 -5.13 -9.19 18.95
CA VAL A 177 -4.89 -10.64 18.86
C VAL A 177 -5.52 -11.42 20.01
N GLY A 178 -5.65 -10.78 21.19
CA GLY A 178 -6.20 -11.38 22.40
C GLY A 178 -5.22 -12.34 23.12
N ARG A 179 -3.91 -12.24 22.81
CA ARG A 179 -2.82 -12.97 23.46
C ARG A 179 -1.66 -12.04 23.76
N THR A 180 -0.93 -12.28 24.82
CA THR A 180 0.31 -11.56 25.12
C THR A 180 1.37 -11.86 24.06
N VAL A 181 2.22 -10.88 23.76
CA VAL A 181 3.27 -10.94 22.71
C VAL A 181 4.18 -12.17 22.89
N ASP A 182 4.44 -12.61 24.13
CA ASP A 182 5.25 -13.79 24.45
C ASP A 182 4.70 -15.11 23.85
N ASN A 183 3.41 -15.16 23.51
CA ASN A 183 2.77 -16.32 22.89
C ASN A 183 2.62 -16.25 21.37
N ILE A 184 2.94 -15.11 20.75
CA ILE A 184 2.78 -14.92 19.29
C ILE A 184 4.02 -15.44 18.56
N TYR A 185 5.20 -15.21 19.10
CA TYR A 185 6.41 -15.80 18.58
C TYR A 185 6.58 -17.18 19.23
N GLY A 186 5.96 -18.20 18.61
CA GLY A 186 6.18 -19.58 19.01
C GLY A 186 7.67 -19.86 19.18
N VAL A 187 8.01 -20.76 20.11
CA VAL A 187 9.38 -21.17 20.39
C VAL A 187 10.09 -21.42 19.05
N ARG A 188 11.09 -20.59 18.75
CA ARG A 188 12.00 -20.90 17.65
C ARG A 188 12.52 -22.31 17.92
N HIS A 189 12.19 -23.25 17.07
CA HIS A 189 12.78 -24.57 17.12
C HIS A 189 14.27 -24.44 16.78
N SER A 190 15.05 -24.02 17.77
CA SER A 190 16.50 -24.01 17.76
C SER A 190 16.98 -25.46 17.89
N GLY A 191 16.95 -26.21 16.81
CA GLY A 191 17.35 -27.61 16.84
C GLY A 191 17.30 -28.30 15.48
N ARG A 192 16.88 -27.63 14.43
CA ARG A 192 17.00 -28.19 13.08
C ARG A 192 18.46 -28.20 12.65
N ILE A 193 19.00 -29.39 12.40
CA ILE A 193 20.31 -29.52 11.75
C ILE A 193 20.18 -28.87 10.36
N VAL A 194 20.96 -27.85 10.14
CA VAL A 194 21.07 -27.23 8.80
C VAL A 194 21.80 -28.23 7.93
N PRO A 195 21.25 -28.63 6.77
CA PRO A 195 21.99 -29.48 5.83
C PRO A 195 23.31 -28.80 5.43
N ASP A 196 24.37 -29.57 5.24
CA ASP A 196 25.68 -29.05 4.85
C ASP A 196 25.65 -28.44 3.43
N GLU A 197 24.75 -28.94 2.56
CA GLU A 197 24.62 -28.47 1.19
C GLU A 197 23.29 -27.76 0.96
N PRO A 198 23.30 -26.60 0.27
CA PRO A 198 22.09 -25.88 -0.10
C PRO A 198 21.31 -26.63 -1.19
N ILE A 199 19.98 -26.70 -1.08
CA ILE A 199 19.11 -27.23 -2.12
C ILE A 199 19.09 -26.34 -3.36
N LEU A 200 19.16 -24.99 -3.15
CA LEU A 200 19.29 -24.00 -4.22
C LEU A 200 20.45 -23.06 -3.89
N ARG A 201 21.34 -22.86 -4.86
CA ARG A 201 22.48 -21.94 -4.75
C ARG A 201 22.57 -21.07 -5.97
N LEU A 202 22.69 -19.78 -5.75
CA LEU A 202 22.98 -18.78 -6.77
C LEU A 202 24.44 -18.36 -6.63
N GLU A 203 25.18 -18.32 -7.73
CA GLU A 203 26.56 -17.84 -7.77
C GLU A 203 26.69 -16.69 -8.77
N ASN A 204 27.07 -15.51 -8.26
CA ASN A 204 27.33 -14.29 -9.05
C ASN A 204 26.20 -13.98 -10.05
N LEU A 205 24.94 -14.30 -9.68
CA LEU A 205 23.79 -14.12 -10.56
C LEU A 205 23.55 -12.64 -10.81
N SER A 206 23.41 -12.25 -12.06
CA SER A 206 23.18 -10.88 -12.48
C SER A 206 22.11 -10.81 -13.57
N CYS A 207 21.24 -9.80 -13.50
CA CYS A 207 20.24 -9.50 -14.53
C CYS A 207 20.33 -8.02 -14.91
N MET A 208 20.49 -7.76 -16.21
CA MET A 208 20.80 -6.42 -16.73
C MET A 208 19.77 -5.37 -16.31
N GLY A 209 20.23 -4.30 -15.65
CA GLY A 209 19.40 -3.19 -15.19
C GLY A 209 18.50 -3.51 -13.98
N LYS A 210 18.59 -4.72 -13.40
CA LYS A 210 17.72 -5.19 -12.32
C LYS A 210 18.50 -5.52 -11.04
N PHE A 211 19.54 -6.37 -11.14
CA PHE A 211 20.42 -6.70 -10.02
C PHE A 211 21.77 -7.22 -10.48
N HIS A 212 22.78 -7.18 -9.61
CA HIS A 212 24.15 -7.59 -9.92
C HIS A 212 24.76 -8.46 -8.81
N ASN A 213 25.49 -9.49 -9.20
CA ASN A 213 26.37 -10.31 -8.35
C ASN A 213 25.68 -10.88 -7.11
N VAL A 214 24.46 -11.41 -7.27
CA VAL A 214 23.70 -12.01 -6.18
C VAL A 214 24.22 -13.41 -5.90
N ASN A 215 24.61 -13.65 -4.65
CA ASN A 215 24.98 -14.94 -4.09
C ASN A 215 23.99 -15.31 -2.99
N LEU A 216 23.35 -16.47 -3.12
CA LEU A 216 22.30 -16.92 -2.20
C LEU A 216 22.39 -18.43 -1.99
N ASN A 217 22.25 -18.87 -0.75
CA ASN A 217 22.07 -20.28 -0.40
C ASN A 217 20.73 -20.47 0.27
N VAL A 218 19.95 -21.41 -0.24
CA VAL A 218 18.67 -21.83 0.35
C VAL A 218 18.78 -23.31 0.76
N TYR A 219 18.43 -23.61 1.98
CA TYR A 219 18.58 -24.94 2.55
C TYR A 219 17.23 -25.63 2.72
N GLU A 220 17.23 -26.96 2.59
CA GLU A 220 16.03 -27.77 2.74
C GLU A 220 15.41 -27.58 4.13
N GLY A 221 14.09 -27.40 4.16
CA GLY A 221 13.33 -27.24 5.38
C GLY A 221 13.55 -25.92 6.14
N GLN A 222 14.18 -24.93 5.50
CA GLN A 222 14.33 -23.57 6.04
C GLN A 222 13.46 -22.58 5.29
N ILE A 223 13.10 -21.48 5.96
CA ILE A 223 12.53 -20.28 5.35
C ILE A 223 13.65 -19.27 5.19
N THR A 224 14.01 -18.97 3.95
CA THR A 224 15.00 -17.94 3.61
C THR A 224 14.26 -16.68 3.16
N THR A 225 14.52 -15.54 3.80
CA THR A 225 13.91 -14.26 3.47
C THR A 225 14.86 -13.40 2.64
N LEU A 226 14.39 -12.88 1.51
CA LEU A 226 15.04 -11.81 0.77
C LEU A 226 14.47 -10.47 1.24
N SER A 227 15.28 -9.65 1.91
CA SER A 227 14.88 -8.34 2.42
C SER A 227 15.58 -7.21 1.67
N GLY A 228 14.93 -6.06 1.56
CA GLY A 228 15.47 -4.87 0.89
C GLY A 228 14.36 -3.86 0.57
N LEU A 229 14.74 -2.66 0.16
CA LEU A 229 13.81 -1.60 -0.25
C LEU A 229 13.11 -1.94 -1.57
N VAL A 230 12.03 -1.21 -1.88
CA VAL A 230 11.36 -1.27 -3.18
C VAL A 230 12.38 -0.95 -4.28
N GLY A 231 12.39 -1.75 -5.34
CA GLY A 231 13.37 -1.62 -6.44
C GLY A 231 14.75 -2.22 -6.15
N SER A 232 14.95 -2.96 -5.05
CA SER A 232 16.23 -3.61 -4.74
C SER A 232 16.51 -4.90 -5.54
N GLY A 233 15.62 -5.32 -6.41
CA GLY A 233 15.82 -6.50 -7.27
C GLY A 233 15.36 -7.84 -6.67
N ARG A 234 14.69 -7.85 -5.51
CA ARG A 234 14.24 -9.10 -4.83
C ARG A 234 13.31 -9.94 -5.70
N THR A 235 12.30 -9.30 -6.26
CA THR A 235 11.31 -9.94 -7.14
C THR A 235 12.00 -10.49 -8.39
N GLU A 236 12.90 -9.73 -8.97
CA GLU A 236 13.62 -10.10 -10.20
C GLU A 236 14.57 -11.27 -9.97
N VAL A 237 15.17 -11.40 -8.78
CA VAL A 237 15.96 -12.61 -8.42
C VAL A 237 15.04 -13.84 -8.40
N CYS A 238 13.85 -13.76 -7.79
CA CYS A 238 12.88 -14.85 -7.79
C CYS A 238 12.38 -15.18 -9.21
N GLN A 239 12.15 -14.17 -10.03
CA GLN A 239 11.76 -14.33 -11.43
C GLN A 239 12.85 -15.04 -12.25
N CYS A 240 14.13 -14.75 -12.01
CA CYS A 240 15.23 -15.49 -12.63
C CYS A 240 15.28 -16.95 -12.18
N ILE A 241 15.07 -17.24 -10.90
CA ILE A 241 15.00 -18.61 -10.37
C ILE A 241 13.84 -19.37 -11.00
N PHE A 242 12.74 -18.71 -11.28
CA PHE A 242 11.55 -19.31 -11.88
C PHE A 242 11.55 -19.34 -13.41
N GLY A 243 12.53 -18.65 -14.06
CA GLY A 243 12.64 -18.61 -15.52
C GLY A 243 11.73 -17.62 -16.24
N LEU A 244 11.13 -16.66 -15.52
CA LEU A 244 10.40 -15.53 -16.08
C LEU A 244 11.36 -14.47 -16.62
N GLU A 245 12.54 -14.34 -15.99
CA GLU A 245 13.62 -13.47 -16.41
C GLU A 245 14.87 -14.32 -16.68
N GLN A 246 15.73 -13.83 -17.59
CA GLN A 246 16.96 -14.54 -17.92
C GLN A 246 18.17 -13.79 -17.34
N PRO A 247 18.98 -14.45 -16.48
CA PRO A 247 20.23 -13.87 -16.05
C PRO A 247 21.19 -13.76 -17.25
N PHE A 248 21.96 -12.65 -17.31
CA PHE A 248 23.00 -12.50 -18.31
C PHE A 248 24.36 -13.05 -17.83
N GLU A 249 24.51 -13.24 -16.50
CA GLU A 249 25.73 -13.73 -15.87
C GLU A 249 25.40 -14.51 -14.60
N GLY A 250 26.30 -15.42 -14.22
CA GLY A 250 26.18 -16.25 -13.02
C GLY A 250 25.55 -17.61 -13.28
N LYS A 251 25.35 -18.35 -12.19
CA LYS A 251 24.88 -19.73 -12.24
C LYS A 251 23.83 -20.03 -11.18
N ILE A 252 22.91 -20.91 -11.54
CA ILE A 252 21.89 -21.45 -10.64
C ILE A 252 22.19 -22.95 -10.44
N TYR A 253 22.36 -23.37 -9.19
CA TYR A 253 22.49 -24.79 -8.82
C TYR A 253 21.24 -25.23 -8.06
N TYR A 254 20.69 -26.35 -8.46
CA TYR A 254 19.58 -27.00 -7.78
C TYR A 254 19.94 -28.46 -7.47
N GLN A 255 19.88 -28.84 -6.20
CA GLN A 255 20.31 -30.15 -5.71
C GLN A 255 21.75 -30.49 -6.15
N GLY A 256 22.67 -29.56 -5.95
CA GLY A 256 24.09 -29.71 -6.27
C GLY A 256 24.43 -29.69 -7.77
N LYS A 257 23.46 -29.60 -8.68
CA LYS A 257 23.67 -29.61 -10.13
C LYS A 257 23.39 -28.23 -10.73
N GLU A 258 24.30 -27.75 -11.60
CA GLU A 258 24.06 -26.54 -12.40
C GLU A 258 22.82 -26.72 -13.28
N ARG A 259 21.90 -25.73 -13.25
CA ARG A 259 20.65 -25.72 -14.01
C ARG A 259 20.54 -24.48 -14.83
N ILE A 260 20.11 -24.64 -16.07
CA ILE A 260 19.71 -23.55 -16.94
C ILE A 260 18.19 -23.56 -17.01
N ILE A 261 17.55 -22.58 -16.36
CA ILE A 261 16.10 -22.44 -16.30
C ILE A 261 15.70 -21.38 -17.34
N LYS A 262 15.18 -21.82 -18.46
CA LYS A 262 14.86 -20.93 -19.60
C LYS A 262 13.43 -20.39 -19.58
N ASN A 263 12.55 -21.08 -18.86
CA ASN A 263 11.13 -20.75 -18.82
C ASN A 263 10.51 -21.33 -17.53
N PRO A 264 9.30 -20.92 -17.12
CA PRO A 264 8.62 -21.43 -15.94
C PRO A 264 8.41 -22.93 -15.93
N GLN A 265 8.23 -23.57 -17.09
CA GLN A 265 8.03 -25.01 -17.18
C GLN A 265 9.25 -25.79 -16.72
N ASP A 266 10.47 -25.29 -16.98
CA ASP A 266 11.71 -25.89 -16.51
C ASP A 266 11.77 -25.87 -14.97
N ALA A 267 11.39 -24.71 -14.35
CA ALA A 267 11.35 -24.57 -12.91
C ALA A 267 10.31 -25.50 -12.27
N ILE A 268 9.10 -25.57 -12.83
CA ILE A 268 8.01 -26.45 -12.36
C ILE A 268 8.45 -27.91 -12.42
N THR A 269 9.14 -28.34 -13.48
CA THR A 269 9.66 -29.72 -13.61
C THR A 269 10.68 -30.05 -12.52
N LEU A 270 11.41 -29.05 -12.02
CA LEU A 270 12.33 -29.19 -10.89
C LEU A 270 11.62 -29.15 -9.52
N GLY A 271 10.31 -28.91 -9.48
CA GLY A 271 9.54 -28.76 -8.24
C GLY A 271 9.62 -27.35 -7.64
N ILE A 272 10.06 -26.34 -8.40
CA ILE A 272 10.09 -24.94 -7.97
C ILE A 272 8.77 -24.29 -8.34
N SER A 273 8.10 -23.66 -7.38
CA SER A 273 6.89 -22.87 -7.57
C SER A 273 7.14 -21.42 -7.23
N TYR A 274 6.48 -20.52 -7.91
CA TYR A 274 6.53 -19.08 -7.67
C TYR A 274 5.11 -18.51 -7.56
N MET A 275 4.84 -17.79 -6.48
CA MET A 275 3.58 -17.07 -6.29
C MET A 275 3.84 -15.59 -6.53
N THR A 276 3.13 -15.03 -7.51
CA THR A 276 3.19 -13.60 -7.87
C THR A 276 2.26 -12.77 -6.98
N GLU A 277 2.44 -11.46 -7.00
CA GLU A 277 1.52 -10.51 -6.34
C GLU A 277 0.22 -10.32 -7.14
N ASP A 278 0.23 -10.64 -8.45
CA ASP A 278 -0.90 -10.53 -9.39
C ASP A 278 -1.49 -11.91 -9.74
#